data_6f9cbca10971be79a4fcda617b3279ea
#
_entry.id   6f9cbca10971be79a4fcda617b3279ea
#
_cell.length_a   1.000
_cell.length_b   1.000
_cell.length_c   1.000
_cell.angle_alpha   90.00
_cell.angle_beta   90.00
_cell.angle_gamma   90.00
#
_symmetry.space_group_name_H-M   'P 1'
#
loop_
_entity.id
_entity.type
_entity.pdbx_description
1 polymer ?
#
loop_
_entity_poly.entity_id
_entity_poly.type
_entity_poly.pdbx_seq_one_letter_code
_entity_poly.pdbx_strand_id
1 'polypeptide(L)'
;MIRKEELTLTKEWDKTFPKSEKVDHSKVTFVNRYGITLAADMYVPKNAEGKLPAIAVSGPFGAVKEQCSGLYAQTMAERGFVTVAFDPSFTGESGGNVRYMASPDINTEDFMAAVDFLSLCDRVDPDRIGIIGICGWGGMALNTAALDTRIKATVASTMYDMTRVNAKGYFDSADSEEARYQAKAAMCAQRLEDLKNGEYKLGGGVVDPLPEDAPFFVKITTITIRPAAAIMPVP
;
A
#
# COMPACT_ATOMS: atom_id res chain seq x y z
N MET A 1 -25.97 6.34 -2.97
CA MET A 1 -25.33 6.49 -1.64
C MET A 1 -24.14 5.54 -1.60
N ILE A 2 -22.93 6.03 -1.40
CA ILE A 2 -21.74 5.19 -1.27
C ILE A 2 -21.87 4.41 0.05
N ARG A 3 -21.92 3.09 -0.04
CA ARG A 3 -22.07 2.21 1.14
C ARG A 3 -20.67 1.86 1.64
N LYS A 4 -20.37 2.18 2.91
CA LYS A 4 -19.15 1.72 3.58
C LYS A 4 -19.34 0.28 4.05
N GLU A 5 -18.34 -0.54 3.84
CA GLU A 5 -18.19 -1.84 4.49
C GLU A 5 -17.78 -1.60 5.95
N GLU A 6 -18.35 -2.35 6.90
CA GLU A 6 -17.88 -2.31 8.29
C GLU A 6 -16.58 -3.10 8.42
N LEU A 7 -15.52 -2.40 8.84
CA LEU A 7 -14.21 -3.00 9.05
C LEU A 7 -13.96 -3.21 10.54
N THR A 8 -13.28 -4.29 10.86
CA THR A 8 -12.76 -4.53 12.21
C THR A 8 -11.39 -3.90 12.31
N LEU A 9 -11.28 -2.77 13.01
CA LEU A 9 -10.03 -2.03 13.18
C LEU A 9 -9.41 -2.31 14.56
N THR A 10 -8.12 -2.55 14.59
CA THR A 10 -7.34 -2.68 15.84
C THR A 10 -7.32 -1.36 16.59
N LYS A 11 -7.65 -1.36 17.87
CA LYS A 11 -7.73 -0.15 18.70
C LYS A 11 -6.40 0.21 19.37
N GLU A 12 -5.53 -0.77 19.56
CA GLU A 12 -4.25 -0.62 20.23
C GLU A 12 -3.18 -0.11 19.26
N TRP A 13 -2.05 0.35 19.84
CA TRP A 13 -0.88 0.72 19.04
C TRP A 13 -0.15 -0.55 18.59
N ASP A 14 -0.35 -0.95 17.35
CA ASP A 14 0.17 -2.17 16.72
C ASP A 14 1.27 -1.90 15.69
N LYS A 15 1.88 -0.69 15.73
CA LYS A 15 2.88 -0.26 14.75
C LYS A 15 4.27 -0.76 15.10
N THR A 16 5.09 -0.98 14.05
CA THR A 16 6.49 -1.39 14.18
C THR A 16 7.43 -0.28 14.67
N PHE A 17 6.90 0.89 14.94
CA PHE A 17 7.63 2.07 15.38
C PHE A 17 6.96 2.71 16.59
N PRO A 18 7.71 3.49 17.42
CA PRO A 18 7.15 4.12 18.60
C PRO A 18 6.15 5.22 18.22
N LYS A 19 5.14 5.41 19.07
CA LYS A 19 4.17 6.50 18.93
C LYS A 19 4.85 7.83 19.21
N SER A 20 4.66 8.79 18.31
CA SER A 20 5.16 10.16 18.50
C SER A 20 4.28 10.96 19.44
N GLU A 21 4.90 11.72 20.33
CA GLU A 21 4.19 12.66 21.19
C GLU A 21 3.84 14.00 20.48
N LYS A 22 4.40 14.25 19.30
CA LYS A 22 4.22 15.49 18.54
C LYS A 22 2.98 15.50 17.66
N VAL A 23 2.36 14.35 17.45
CA VAL A 23 1.22 14.18 16.54
C VAL A 23 0.05 13.49 17.23
N ASP A 24 -1.16 13.82 16.82
CA ASP A 24 -2.35 13.07 17.14
C ASP A 24 -2.53 11.96 16.09
N HIS A 25 -2.89 10.78 16.54
CA HIS A 25 -3.13 9.62 15.71
C HIS A 25 -4.57 9.15 15.86
N SER A 26 -5.21 8.83 14.74
CA SER A 26 -6.53 8.20 14.70
C SER A 26 -6.63 7.24 13.53
N LYS A 27 -7.39 6.15 13.70
CA LYS A 27 -7.79 5.30 12.58
C LYS A 27 -8.98 5.93 11.86
N VAL A 28 -8.93 5.95 10.55
CA VAL A 28 -9.98 6.50 9.68
C VAL A 28 -10.29 5.51 8.56
N THR A 29 -11.46 5.68 7.96
CA THR A 29 -11.87 4.87 6.79
C THR A 29 -12.45 5.76 5.72
N PHE A 30 -12.17 5.42 4.46
CA PHE A 30 -12.76 6.05 3.29
C PHE A 30 -13.06 4.99 2.22
N VAL A 31 -13.83 5.33 1.20
CA VAL A 31 -14.29 4.36 0.20
C VAL A 31 -13.78 4.79 -1.16
N ASN A 32 -13.22 3.84 -1.91
CA ASN A 32 -12.83 4.07 -3.30
C ASN A 32 -14.03 3.97 -4.26
N ARG A 33 -13.85 4.30 -5.54
CA ARG A 33 -14.91 4.25 -6.54
C ARG A 33 -15.44 2.86 -6.85
N TYR A 34 -14.70 1.82 -6.49
CA TYR A 34 -15.15 0.43 -6.61
C TYR A 34 -16.00 -0.03 -5.42
N GLY A 35 -16.26 0.86 -4.45
CA GLY A 35 -17.05 0.57 -3.26
C GLY A 35 -16.27 -0.17 -2.16
N ILE A 36 -14.95 -0.29 -2.28
CA ILE A 36 -14.11 -0.93 -1.29
C ILE A 36 -13.78 0.10 -0.20
N THR A 37 -14.01 -0.27 1.06
CA THR A 37 -13.66 0.56 2.22
C THR A 37 -12.19 0.34 2.57
N LEU A 38 -11.44 1.43 2.63
CA LEU A 38 -10.02 1.43 2.97
C LEU A 38 -9.83 1.85 4.43
N ALA A 39 -8.94 1.15 5.13
CA ALA A 39 -8.50 1.47 6.48
C ALA A 39 -7.19 2.26 6.42
N ALA A 40 -7.09 3.31 7.23
CA ALA A 40 -5.92 4.15 7.29
C ALA A 40 -5.61 4.64 8.71
N ASP A 41 -4.35 4.93 8.95
CA ASP A 41 -3.85 5.66 10.11
C ASP A 41 -3.64 7.12 9.71
N MET A 42 -4.36 8.03 10.35
CA MET A 42 -4.23 9.47 10.15
C MET A 42 -3.37 10.08 11.26
N TYR A 43 -2.43 10.93 10.88
CA TYR A 43 -1.56 11.66 11.79
C TYR A 43 -1.70 13.15 11.56
N VAL A 44 -1.92 13.92 12.63
CA VAL A 44 -2.13 15.37 12.58
C VAL A 44 -1.15 16.04 13.56
N PRO A 45 -0.40 17.06 13.16
CA PRO A 45 0.45 17.84 14.06
C PRO A 45 -0.35 18.46 15.20
N LYS A 46 0.07 18.27 16.47
CA LYS A 46 -0.69 18.75 17.65
C LYS A 46 -0.82 20.26 17.74
N ASN A 47 0.26 20.97 17.44
CA ASN A 47 0.37 22.42 17.71
C ASN A 47 0.27 23.27 16.43
N ALA A 48 -0.23 22.69 15.33
CA ALA A 48 -0.36 23.43 14.09
C ALA A 48 -1.72 24.11 13.98
N GLU A 49 -1.72 25.36 13.55
CA GLU A 49 -2.92 26.16 13.31
C GLU A 49 -3.29 26.19 11.82
N GLY A 50 -4.57 26.45 11.56
CA GLY A 50 -5.08 26.61 10.20
C GLY A 50 -5.10 25.30 9.38
N LYS A 51 -5.15 25.48 8.06
CA LYS A 51 -5.11 24.38 7.09
C LYS A 51 -3.66 24.05 6.71
N LEU A 52 -3.33 22.78 6.71
CA LEU A 52 -1.99 22.24 6.49
C LEU A 52 -1.90 21.53 5.13
N PRO A 53 -0.69 21.46 4.53
CA PRO A 53 -0.46 20.54 3.42
C PRO A 53 -0.66 19.10 3.88
N ALA A 54 -1.03 18.22 2.95
CA ALA A 54 -1.31 16.83 3.30
C ALA A 54 -0.56 15.84 2.41
N ILE A 55 -0.37 14.61 2.93
CA ILE A 55 0.31 13.53 2.20
C ILE A 55 -0.42 12.21 2.45
N ALA A 56 -0.75 11.50 1.36
CA ALA A 56 -1.17 10.11 1.43
C ALA A 56 0.03 9.18 1.16
N VAL A 57 0.16 8.13 1.97
CA VAL A 57 1.31 7.20 1.93
C VAL A 57 0.81 5.77 1.82
N SER A 58 1.40 4.97 0.92
CA SER A 58 1.15 3.53 0.87
C SER A 58 2.35 2.74 0.34
N GLY A 59 2.36 1.43 0.60
CA GLY A 59 3.43 0.51 0.24
C GLY A 59 4.35 0.16 1.42
N PRO A 60 5.31 -0.74 1.25
CA PRO A 60 5.64 -1.55 0.06
C PRO A 60 4.55 -2.55 -0.31
N PHE A 61 4.78 -3.25 -1.42
CA PHE A 61 3.91 -4.32 -1.88
C PHE A 61 3.86 -5.45 -0.85
N GLY A 62 2.63 -5.83 -0.44
CA GLY A 62 2.41 -6.85 0.60
C GLY A 62 2.62 -6.39 2.05
N ALA A 63 3.06 -5.15 2.28
CA ALA A 63 3.13 -4.57 3.62
C ALA A 63 1.80 -3.90 4.02
N VAL A 64 1.68 -3.55 5.30
CA VAL A 64 0.53 -2.89 5.88
C VAL A 64 0.91 -1.53 6.48
N LYS A 65 -0.09 -0.68 6.69
CA LYS A 65 0.08 0.70 7.20
C LYS A 65 0.78 0.78 8.57
N GLU A 66 0.78 -0.29 9.34
CA GLU A 66 1.45 -0.39 10.64
C GLU A 66 2.99 -0.46 10.52
N GLN A 67 3.51 -0.57 9.30
CA GLN A 67 4.94 -0.71 8.99
C GLN A 67 5.52 0.59 8.42
N CYS A 68 6.35 0.50 7.38
CA CYS A 68 7.11 1.65 6.90
C CYS A 68 6.23 2.79 6.38
N SER A 69 5.09 2.54 5.75
CA SER A 69 4.20 3.61 5.30
C SER A 69 3.66 4.45 6.45
N GLY A 70 3.31 3.81 7.58
CA GLY A 70 2.93 4.52 8.81
C GLY A 70 4.09 5.31 9.41
N LEU A 71 5.32 4.76 9.41
CA LEU A 71 6.51 5.49 9.87
C LEU A 71 6.77 6.73 9.01
N TYR A 72 6.67 6.61 7.68
CA TYR A 72 6.77 7.77 6.79
C TYR A 72 5.69 8.81 7.09
N ALA A 73 4.43 8.37 7.25
CA ALA A 73 3.32 9.24 7.54
C ALA A 73 3.53 9.98 8.89
N GLN A 74 3.86 9.27 9.96
CA GLN A 74 4.14 9.88 11.27
C GLN A 74 5.29 10.89 11.18
N THR A 75 6.38 10.52 10.51
CA THR A 75 7.57 11.38 10.37
C THR A 75 7.26 12.65 9.57
N MET A 76 6.42 12.56 8.53
CA MET A 76 5.99 13.74 7.77
C MET A 76 5.01 14.60 8.57
N ALA A 77 4.15 13.99 9.40
CA ALA A 77 3.28 14.74 10.30
C ALA A 77 4.08 15.54 11.34
N GLU A 78 5.17 14.99 11.88
CA GLU A 78 6.09 15.75 12.76
C GLU A 78 6.72 16.98 12.08
N ARG A 79 6.71 17.02 10.74
CA ARG A 79 7.22 18.12 9.92
C ARG A 79 6.14 19.08 9.45
N GLY A 80 4.90 18.93 9.95
CA GLY A 80 3.83 19.89 9.70
C GLY A 80 2.84 19.51 8.61
N PHE A 81 2.80 18.26 8.18
CA PHE A 81 1.80 17.76 7.24
C PHE A 81 0.67 17.02 7.95
N VAL A 82 -0.56 17.12 7.46
CA VAL A 82 -1.58 16.12 7.76
C VAL A 82 -1.30 14.89 6.90
N THR A 83 -1.23 13.70 7.49
CA THR A 83 -0.87 12.52 6.72
C THR A 83 -1.82 11.36 6.95
N VAL A 84 -1.99 10.52 5.94
CA VAL A 84 -2.66 9.23 6.06
C VAL A 84 -1.77 8.14 5.48
N ALA A 85 -1.55 7.06 6.27
CA ALA A 85 -1.01 5.81 5.76
C ALA A 85 -2.16 4.83 5.62
N PHE A 86 -2.40 4.28 4.44
CA PHE A 86 -3.53 3.40 4.20
C PHE A 86 -3.11 2.00 3.76
N ASP A 87 -3.89 1.01 4.17
CA ASP A 87 -3.83 -0.31 3.56
C ASP A 87 -4.53 -0.26 2.22
N PRO A 88 -3.93 -0.81 1.15
CA PRO A 88 -4.61 -0.89 -0.12
C PRO A 88 -5.80 -1.85 -0.09
N SER A 89 -6.71 -1.71 -1.06
CA SER A 89 -7.78 -2.69 -1.29
C SER A 89 -7.24 -4.11 -1.21
N PHE A 90 -7.99 -5.01 -0.58
CA PHE A 90 -7.69 -6.44 -0.40
C PHE A 90 -6.56 -6.77 0.59
N THR A 91 -5.98 -5.79 1.26
CA THR A 91 -4.81 -5.97 2.14
C THR A 91 -5.07 -5.39 3.54
N GLY A 92 -4.40 -5.94 4.55
CA GLY A 92 -4.46 -5.44 5.93
C GLY A 92 -5.86 -5.36 6.48
N GLU A 93 -6.21 -4.23 7.11
CA GLU A 93 -7.54 -3.95 7.64
C GLU A 93 -8.52 -3.40 6.58
N SER A 94 -8.06 -3.08 5.37
CA SER A 94 -8.94 -2.65 4.27
C SER A 94 -9.81 -3.78 3.77
N GLY A 95 -10.99 -3.42 3.26
CA GLY A 95 -11.97 -4.33 2.72
C GLY A 95 -11.64 -4.89 1.34
N GLY A 96 -12.67 -5.44 0.76
CA GLY A 96 -12.62 -6.08 -0.56
C GLY A 96 -12.44 -7.59 -0.49
N ASN A 97 -13.11 -8.25 -1.41
CA ASN A 97 -13.05 -9.67 -1.65
C ASN A 97 -12.65 -9.88 -3.12
N VAL A 98 -11.61 -10.51 -3.41
CA VAL A 98 -10.69 -11.50 -2.83
C VAL A 98 -9.61 -10.84 -1.95
N ARG A 99 -9.01 -11.58 -1.01
CA ARG A 99 -7.87 -11.07 -0.21
C ARG A 99 -6.54 -11.31 -0.91
N TYR A 100 -5.54 -10.49 -0.56
CA TYR A 100 -4.15 -10.60 -1.04
C TYR A 100 -3.99 -10.45 -2.55
N MET A 101 -4.89 -9.67 -3.15
CA MET A 101 -4.82 -9.34 -4.57
C MET A 101 -4.17 -7.96 -4.76
N ALA A 102 -3.39 -7.83 -5.81
CA ALA A 102 -2.93 -6.54 -6.30
C ALA A 102 -3.50 -6.31 -7.71
N SER A 103 -4.07 -5.13 -7.89
CA SER A 103 -4.58 -4.67 -9.18
C SER A 103 -4.07 -3.27 -9.45
N PRO A 104 -3.29 -3.03 -10.51
CA PRO A 104 -2.80 -1.70 -10.82
C PRO A 104 -3.92 -0.66 -10.93
N ASP A 105 -5.05 -1.03 -11.52
CA ASP A 105 -6.19 -0.13 -11.72
C ASP A 105 -6.86 0.22 -10.39
N ILE A 106 -7.18 -0.79 -9.57
CA ILE A 106 -7.86 -0.58 -8.28
C ILE A 106 -6.93 0.12 -7.29
N ASN A 107 -5.66 -0.28 -7.25
CA ASN A 107 -4.72 0.31 -6.30
C ASN A 107 -4.26 1.72 -6.70
N THR A 108 -4.30 2.08 -7.97
CA THR A 108 -4.18 3.48 -8.42
C THR A 108 -5.36 4.32 -7.90
N GLU A 109 -6.58 3.78 -7.99
CA GLU A 109 -7.79 4.42 -7.46
C GLU A 109 -7.75 4.54 -5.93
N ASP A 110 -7.13 3.63 -5.20
CA ASP A 110 -6.97 3.72 -3.75
C ASP A 110 -6.23 5.00 -3.32
N PHE A 111 -5.19 5.42 -4.06
CA PHE A 111 -4.55 6.71 -3.85
C PHE A 111 -5.47 7.89 -4.16
N MET A 112 -6.26 7.83 -5.23
CA MET A 112 -7.23 8.89 -5.55
C MET A 112 -8.29 9.01 -4.46
N ALA A 113 -8.77 7.90 -3.92
CA ALA A 113 -9.70 7.89 -2.79
C ALA A 113 -9.08 8.48 -1.51
N ALA A 114 -7.79 8.26 -1.26
CA ALA A 114 -7.08 8.91 -0.16
C ALA A 114 -6.96 10.43 -0.39
N VAL A 115 -6.75 10.88 -1.63
CA VAL A 115 -6.76 12.32 -2.00
C VAL A 115 -8.16 12.91 -1.82
N ASP A 116 -9.24 12.19 -2.21
CA ASP A 116 -10.62 12.59 -1.96
C ASP A 116 -10.85 12.82 -0.47
N PHE A 117 -10.47 11.85 0.35
CA PHE A 117 -10.60 11.92 1.81
C PHE A 117 -9.85 13.14 2.38
N LEU A 118 -8.58 13.33 2.01
CA LEU A 118 -7.78 14.46 2.47
C LEU A 118 -8.35 15.80 2.02
N SER A 119 -8.87 15.89 0.79
CA SER A 119 -9.47 17.13 0.26
C SER A 119 -10.71 17.57 1.03
N LEU A 120 -11.39 16.63 1.70
CA LEU A 120 -12.59 16.90 2.51
C LEU A 120 -12.28 17.11 4.00
N CYS A 121 -11.02 16.95 4.44
CA CYS A 121 -10.65 17.18 5.82
C CYS A 121 -10.54 18.68 6.14
N ASP A 122 -11.20 19.14 7.20
CA ASP A 122 -11.20 20.55 7.61
C ASP A 122 -9.79 21.11 7.88
N ARG A 123 -8.86 20.26 8.32
CA ARG A 123 -7.48 20.60 8.62
C ARG A 123 -6.56 20.63 7.40
N VAL A 124 -7.02 20.22 6.23
CA VAL A 124 -6.21 20.10 5.02
C VAL A 124 -6.45 21.28 4.08
N ASP A 125 -5.37 21.79 3.51
CA ASP A 125 -5.39 22.68 2.36
C ASP A 125 -5.47 21.81 1.08
N PRO A 126 -6.61 21.78 0.39
CA PRO A 126 -6.82 20.89 -0.76
C PRO A 126 -5.93 21.24 -1.96
N ASP A 127 -5.34 22.44 -2.00
CA ASP A 127 -4.40 22.85 -3.04
C ASP A 127 -2.96 22.43 -2.76
N ARG A 128 -2.70 21.76 -1.62
CA ARG A 128 -1.36 21.32 -1.19
C ARG A 128 -1.33 19.86 -0.77
N ILE A 129 -1.80 18.96 -1.64
CA ILE A 129 -1.80 17.52 -1.39
C ILE A 129 -0.69 16.86 -2.19
N GLY A 130 0.10 16.02 -1.52
CA GLY A 130 1.11 15.16 -2.12
C GLY A 130 0.86 13.68 -1.82
N ILE A 131 1.59 12.81 -2.51
CA ILE A 131 1.56 11.37 -2.25
C ILE A 131 2.96 10.78 -2.17
N ILE A 132 3.10 9.72 -1.38
CA ILE A 132 4.32 8.92 -1.27
C ILE A 132 3.98 7.45 -1.55
N GLY A 133 4.56 6.90 -2.60
CA GLY A 133 4.50 5.48 -2.90
C GLY A 133 5.85 4.82 -2.65
N ILE A 134 5.85 3.68 -1.95
CA ILE A 134 7.07 2.98 -1.55
C ILE A 134 7.16 1.65 -2.29
N CYS A 135 8.33 1.31 -2.84
CA CYS A 135 8.58 0.08 -3.60
C CYS A 135 7.65 -0.02 -4.83
N GLY A 136 6.95 -1.12 -5.04
CA GLY A 136 5.97 -1.25 -6.14
C GLY A 136 4.86 -0.20 -6.13
N TRP A 137 4.52 0.33 -4.97
CA TRP A 137 3.55 1.43 -4.81
C TRP A 137 4.06 2.78 -5.32
N GLY A 138 5.38 2.91 -5.54
CA GLY A 138 5.93 4.07 -6.24
C GLY A 138 5.40 4.19 -7.67
N GLY A 139 5.25 3.06 -8.37
CA GLY A 139 4.62 3.02 -9.70
C GLY A 139 3.15 3.41 -9.66
N MET A 140 2.37 2.92 -8.66
CA MET A 140 0.98 3.31 -8.47
C MET A 140 0.84 4.81 -8.18
N ALA A 141 1.74 5.37 -7.35
CA ALA A 141 1.76 6.80 -7.05
C ALA A 141 2.02 7.65 -8.30
N LEU A 142 2.98 7.26 -9.16
CA LEU A 142 3.24 7.97 -10.41
C LEU A 142 2.04 7.88 -11.37
N ASN A 143 1.40 6.73 -11.45
CA ASN A 143 0.20 6.52 -12.25
C ASN A 143 -0.95 7.43 -11.76
N THR A 144 -1.16 7.49 -10.44
CA THR A 144 -2.16 8.37 -9.82
C THR A 144 -1.87 9.84 -10.11
N ALA A 145 -0.60 10.27 -9.97
CA ALA A 145 -0.21 11.65 -10.24
C ALA A 145 -0.43 12.06 -11.70
N ALA A 146 -0.35 11.11 -12.62
CA ALA A 146 -0.66 11.38 -14.04
C ALA A 146 -2.17 11.54 -14.31
N LEU A 147 -3.02 11.04 -13.42
CA LEU A 147 -4.48 11.05 -13.57
C LEU A 147 -5.18 12.12 -12.72
N ASP A 148 -4.62 12.49 -11.56
CA ASP A 148 -5.25 13.37 -10.58
C ASP A 148 -4.51 14.70 -10.45
N THR A 149 -5.08 15.76 -10.98
CA THR A 149 -4.49 17.12 -10.99
C THR A 149 -4.44 17.78 -9.62
N ARG A 150 -5.09 17.23 -8.60
CA ARG A 150 -5.04 17.71 -7.20
C ARG A 150 -3.72 17.36 -6.53
N ILE A 151 -3.01 16.36 -7.04
CA ILE A 151 -1.71 15.96 -6.52
C ILE A 151 -0.64 16.94 -7.00
N LYS A 152 0.00 17.64 -6.05
CA LYS A 152 1.02 18.68 -6.33
C LYS A 152 2.44 18.18 -6.21
N ALA A 153 2.66 17.08 -5.49
CA ALA A 153 3.98 16.49 -5.33
C ALA A 153 3.86 14.97 -5.19
N THR A 154 4.81 14.25 -5.77
CA THR A 154 4.84 12.78 -5.71
C THR A 154 6.24 12.31 -5.38
N VAL A 155 6.36 11.44 -4.41
CA VAL A 155 7.59 10.73 -4.08
C VAL A 155 7.42 9.25 -4.39
N ALA A 156 8.26 8.73 -5.27
CA ALA A 156 8.37 7.31 -5.57
C ALA A 156 9.67 6.78 -4.94
N SER A 157 9.57 6.26 -3.73
CA SER A 157 10.71 5.77 -2.95
C SER A 157 11.04 4.32 -3.33
N THR A 158 12.31 4.03 -3.65
CA THR A 158 12.78 2.68 -3.99
C THR A 158 11.93 1.97 -5.05
N MET A 159 11.38 2.74 -5.98
CA MET A 159 10.47 2.26 -7.01
C MET A 159 11.15 1.36 -8.02
N TYR A 160 10.42 0.38 -8.51
CA TYR A 160 10.74 -0.35 -9.73
C TYR A 160 9.48 -0.57 -10.57
N ASP A 161 9.66 -0.78 -11.87
CA ASP A 161 8.56 -1.06 -12.78
C ASP A 161 8.07 -2.51 -12.59
N MET A 162 6.97 -2.65 -11.85
CA MET A 162 6.34 -3.94 -11.55
C MET A 162 5.95 -4.70 -12.81
N THR A 163 5.48 -4.01 -13.85
CA THR A 163 5.05 -4.65 -15.09
C THR A 163 6.25 -5.20 -15.87
N ARG A 164 7.34 -4.43 -15.93
CA ARG A 164 8.57 -4.86 -16.58
C ARG A 164 9.22 -6.02 -15.84
N VAL A 165 9.32 -5.95 -14.52
CA VAL A 165 9.92 -7.03 -13.71
C VAL A 165 9.12 -8.32 -13.84
N ASN A 166 7.79 -8.25 -13.80
CA ASN A 166 6.96 -9.45 -14.01
C ASN A 166 7.05 -10.02 -15.42
N ALA A 167 7.27 -9.17 -16.44
CA ALA A 167 7.35 -9.60 -17.82
C ALA A 167 8.75 -10.11 -18.23
N LYS A 168 9.81 -9.54 -17.66
CA LYS A 168 11.19 -9.70 -18.14
C LYS A 168 12.20 -10.12 -17.06
N GLY A 169 11.77 -10.21 -15.81
CA GLY A 169 12.66 -10.44 -14.66
C GLY A 169 13.45 -9.19 -14.28
N TYR A 170 14.20 -9.27 -13.19
CA TYR A 170 15.09 -8.19 -12.76
C TYR A 170 16.19 -7.97 -13.80
N PHE A 171 16.43 -6.70 -14.15
CA PHE A 171 17.40 -6.27 -15.17
C PHE A 171 17.18 -6.91 -16.56
N ASP A 172 15.93 -7.26 -16.86
CA ASP A 172 15.53 -7.97 -18.08
C ASP A 172 16.26 -9.33 -18.27
N SER A 173 16.71 -9.95 -17.19
CA SER A 173 17.51 -11.18 -17.20
C SER A 173 16.75 -12.41 -17.73
N ALA A 174 15.43 -12.35 -17.79
CA ALA A 174 14.54 -13.40 -18.27
C ALA A 174 13.66 -12.92 -19.46
N ASP A 175 14.14 -11.93 -20.23
CA ASP A 175 13.38 -11.39 -21.36
C ASP A 175 13.33 -12.40 -22.53
N SER A 176 12.19 -13.08 -22.67
CA SER A 176 11.89 -14.02 -23.72
C SER A 176 10.42 -13.93 -24.09
N GLU A 177 10.13 -13.72 -25.37
CA GLU A 177 8.74 -13.67 -25.87
C GLU A 177 8.02 -15.00 -25.64
N GLU A 178 8.70 -16.11 -25.94
CA GLU A 178 8.16 -17.45 -25.72
C GLU A 178 7.87 -17.71 -24.23
N ALA A 179 8.81 -17.39 -23.35
CA ALA A 179 8.60 -17.56 -21.91
C ALA A 179 7.41 -16.73 -21.39
N ARG A 180 7.26 -15.49 -21.87
CA ARG A 180 6.09 -14.64 -21.53
C ARG A 180 4.78 -15.24 -22.06
N TYR A 181 4.78 -15.79 -23.27
CA TYR A 181 3.60 -16.45 -23.81
C TYR A 181 3.20 -17.66 -22.98
N GLN A 182 4.16 -18.53 -22.66
CA GLN A 182 3.92 -19.73 -21.84
C GLN A 182 3.44 -19.38 -20.43
N ALA A 183 4.02 -18.34 -19.81
CA ALA A 183 3.56 -17.85 -18.52
C ALA A 183 2.11 -17.36 -18.55
N LYS A 184 1.73 -16.61 -19.59
CA LYS A 184 0.33 -16.15 -19.76
C LYS A 184 -0.61 -17.34 -20.01
N ALA A 185 -0.21 -18.32 -20.83
CA ALA A 185 -1.02 -19.53 -21.07
C ALA A 185 -1.24 -20.31 -19.77
N ALA A 186 -0.21 -20.46 -18.95
CA ALA A 186 -0.30 -21.11 -17.65
C ALA A 186 -1.27 -20.34 -16.68
N MET A 187 -1.18 -19.01 -16.64
CA MET A 187 -2.10 -18.19 -15.85
C MET A 187 -3.55 -18.31 -16.35
N CYS A 188 -3.78 -18.36 -17.66
CA CYS A 188 -5.11 -18.59 -18.23
C CYS A 188 -5.67 -19.97 -17.85
N ALA A 189 -4.84 -21.02 -17.91
CA ALA A 189 -5.24 -22.35 -17.47
C ALA A 189 -5.56 -22.39 -15.97
N GLN A 190 -4.71 -21.77 -15.13
CA GLN A 190 -4.96 -21.66 -13.69
C GLN A 190 -6.28 -20.95 -13.39
N ARG A 191 -6.59 -19.87 -14.10
CA ARG A 191 -7.87 -19.15 -13.95
C ARG A 191 -9.09 -20.05 -14.15
N LEU A 192 -9.02 -21.00 -15.09
CA LEU A 192 -10.10 -21.96 -15.29
C LEU A 192 -10.20 -22.98 -14.16
N GLU A 193 -9.06 -23.44 -13.64
CA GLU A 193 -9.04 -24.33 -12.48
C GLU A 193 -9.59 -23.65 -11.22
N ASP A 194 -9.23 -22.39 -10.99
CA ASP A 194 -9.76 -21.58 -9.88
C ASP A 194 -11.28 -21.50 -9.93
N LEU A 195 -11.85 -21.25 -11.11
CA LEU A 195 -13.31 -21.21 -11.28
C LEU A 195 -13.98 -22.57 -11.04
N LYS A 196 -13.35 -23.68 -11.47
CA LYS A 196 -13.88 -25.03 -11.24
C LYS A 196 -13.87 -25.40 -9.77
N ASN A 197 -12.82 -24.99 -9.06
CA ASN A 197 -12.60 -25.33 -7.65
C ASN A 197 -13.32 -24.36 -6.70
N GLY A 198 -13.75 -23.19 -7.18
CA GLY A 198 -14.34 -22.14 -6.35
C GLY A 198 -13.34 -21.44 -5.42
N GLU A 199 -12.04 -21.62 -5.65
CA GLU A 199 -10.95 -21.04 -4.86
C GLU A 199 -9.87 -20.46 -5.78
N TYR A 200 -9.29 -19.33 -5.37
CA TYR A 200 -8.18 -18.72 -6.10
C TYR A 200 -6.84 -19.26 -5.61
N LYS A 201 -6.03 -19.77 -6.53
CA LYS A 201 -4.65 -20.10 -6.22
C LYS A 201 -3.83 -18.81 -6.06
N LEU A 202 -3.35 -18.60 -4.85
CA LEU A 202 -2.47 -17.47 -4.57
C LEU A 202 -1.06 -17.74 -5.14
N GLY A 203 -0.44 -16.68 -5.64
CA GLY A 203 0.96 -16.70 -6.02
C GLY A 203 1.87 -16.90 -4.80
N GLY A 204 3.18 -17.04 -5.04
CA GLY A 204 4.16 -17.13 -3.96
C GLY A 204 4.12 -15.88 -3.09
N GLY A 205 4.23 -16.08 -1.79
CA GLY A 205 4.29 -15.02 -0.78
C GLY A 205 5.59 -15.08 0.01
N VAL A 206 5.53 -14.56 1.22
CA VAL A 206 6.64 -14.65 2.17
C VAL A 206 6.88 -16.10 2.55
N VAL A 207 8.12 -16.53 2.43
CA VAL A 207 8.55 -17.89 2.85
C VAL A 207 9.06 -17.80 4.28
N ASP A 208 8.43 -18.54 5.21
CA ASP A 208 8.84 -18.60 6.62
C ASP A 208 8.79 -20.05 7.12
N PRO A 209 9.90 -20.64 7.61
CA PRO A 209 11.22 -20.00 7.71
C PRO A 209 11.89 -19.78 6.36
N LEU A 210 12.68 -18.69 6.30
CA LEU A 210 13.44 -18.35 5.10
C LEU A 210 14.56 -19.37 4.88
N PRO A 211 14.65 -20.05 3.71
CA PRO A 211 15.76 -20.94 3.40
C PRO A 211 17.11 -20.20 3.43
N GLU A 212 18.16 -20.87 3.93
CA GLU A 212 19.50 -20.26 4.01
C GLU A 212 20.05 -19.86 2.62
N ASP A 213 19.74 -20.63 1.61
CA ASP A 213 20.12 -20.41 0.20
C ASP A 213 19.13 -19.54 -0.58
N ALA A 214 18.12 -18.96 0.11
CA ALA A 214 17.12 -18.15 -0.55
C ALA A 214 17.77 -17.01 -1.37
N PRO A 215 17.32 -16.76 -2.61
CA PRO A 215 17.79 -15.66 -3.42
C PRO A 215 17.66 -14.31 -2.68
N PHE A 216 18.58 -13.39 -2.95
CA PHE A 216 18.61 -12.06 -2.32
C PHE A 216 17.25 -11.35 -2.35
N PHE A 217 16.54 -11.47 -3.45
CA PHE A 217 15.18 -10.91 -3.59
C PHE A 217 14.18 -11.51 -2.60
N VAL A 218 14.18 -12.83 -2.41
CA VAL A 218 13.30 -13.51 -1.47
C VAL A 218 13.63 -13.07 -0.03
N LYS A 219 14.92 -12.88 0.28
CA LYS A 219 15.38 -12.36 1.58
C LYS A 219 14.83 -10.96 1.85
N ILE A 220 14.91 -10.06 0.88
CA ILE A 220 14.38 -8.69 1.03
C ILE A 220 12.86 -8.67 1.20
N THR A 221 12.12 -9.38 0.35
CA THR A 221 10.64 -9.41 0.43
C THR A 221 10.17 -9.99 1.75
N THR A 222 10.83 -11.04 2.25
CA THR A 222 10.48 -11.64 3.54
C THR A 222 10.68 -10.67 4.70
N ILE A 223 11.78 -9.90 4.71
CA ILE A 223 12.03 -8.89 5.75
C ILE A 223 10.98 -7.78 5.71
N THR A 224 10.55 -7.39 4.52
CA THR A 224 9.62 -6.27 4.31
C THR A 224 8.18 -6.60 4.72
N ILE A 225 7.79 -7.87 4.69
CA ILE A 225 6.39 -8.31 4.82
C ILE A 225 6.11 -8.98 6.18
N ARG A 226 7.12 -9.23 7.01
CA ARG A 226 6.88 -9.84 8.35
C ARG A 226 5.98 -8.93 9.19
N PRO A 227 4.91 -9.47 9.82
CA PRO A 227 4.12 -8.74 10.80
C PRO A 227 5.00 -8.20 11.93
N ALA A 228 4.65 -7.05 12.46
CA ALA A 228 5.38 -6.40 13.57
C ALA A 228 5.63 -7.35 14.75
N ALA A 229 4.69 -8.23 15.05
CA ALA A 229 4.79 -9.23 16.12
C ALA A 229 5.89 -10.30 15.90
N ALA A 230 6.40 -10.44 14.67
CA ALA A 230 7.44 -11.43 14.36
C ALA A 230 8.87 -10.85 14.43
N ILE A 231 9.01 -9.54 14.64
CA ILE A 231 10.30 -8.88 14.84
C ILE A 231 10.55 -8.77 16.37
N MET A 232 10.68 -9.90 17.03
CA MET A 232 11.26 -9.91 18.37
C MET A 232 12.76 -9.63 18.25
N PRO A 233 13.35 -8.79 19.10
CA PRO A 233 14.79 -8.65 19.12
C PRO A 233 15.40 -10.03 19.44
N VAL A 234 16.28 -10.47 18.58
CA VAL A 234 17.13 -11.63 18.88
C VAL A 234 18.02 -11.22 20.04
N PRO A 235 18.09 -12.02 21.10
CA PRO A 235 18.88 -11.70 22.29
C PRO A 235 20.38 -11.57 22.01
#